data_24cbf449bbc04182d9e4cffc9873447d
#
_entry.id   24cbf449bbc04182d9e4cffc9873447d
#
_cell.length_a   1.000
_cell.length_b   1.000
_cell.length_c   1.000
_cell.angle_alpha   90.00
_cell.angle_beta   90.00
_cell.angle_gamma   90.00
#
_symmetry.space_group_name_H-M   'P 1'
#
loop_
_entity.id
_entity.type
_entity.pdbx_description
1 polymer ?
#
loop_
_entity_poly.entity_id
_entity_poly.type
_entity_poly.pdbx_seq_one_letter_code
_entity_poly.pdbx_strand_id
1 'polypeptide(L)'
;LSGFDRRLVCVPKFCPRECPGKVECRYQKHLDSSRKEDIFLQICNHNYLLADAMHRANGYRPLLADYRALVVDEAHKLPEAASQMYGRSIGREDVQEIAYFLGREHKGTDGKRLMEGFSALQAEIRKHRKDGTEDMAGKESFYFPPGAGTALAQMQERLQLMIKRLAGNIPYWIFRRMEEMEELFGWFLKNDKRYILFLQQDSRGHLTFMAVNREIPKYLDATLWSRGFPAILTSGTLKAGNGFARTRQMTGLEKETGVRECVAESPFCYKENCLLYIPEHLRPMKKGSREEAEQLAGQIRDLVCSTYGHTLVLFTSYTLMGNVHQLLRDQIPFPMVQVWRNSQEEIARFKKMENAVLFAAGSCWEGVDFPGD
;
A
#
# COMPACT_ATOMS: atom_id res chain seq x y z
N LEU A 1 7.52 -17.77 -2.90
CA LEU A 1 6.08 -17.95 -3.15
C LEU A 1 5.57 -16.80 -4.01
N SER A 2 4.80 -17.09 -5.06
CA SER A 2 4.08 -16.09 -5.83
C SER A 2 3.01 -15.41 -4.94
N GLY A 3 2.47 -14.24 -5.37
CA GLY A 3 1.35 -13.61 -4.66
C GLY A 3 0.13 -14.53 -4.59
N PHE A 4 -0.10 -15.33 -5.63
CA PHE A 4 -1.16 -16.35 -5.67
C PHE A 4 -0.92 -17.45 -4.63
N ASP A 5 0.30 -18.02 -4.55
CA ASP A 5 0.63 -19.07 -3.56
C ASP A 5 0.46 -18.57 -2.13
N ARG A 6 0.83 -17.30 -1.85
CA ARG A 6 0.60 -16.68 -0.53
C ARG A 6 -0.87 -16.65 -0.18
N ARG A 7 -1.76 -16.34 -1.12
CA ARG A 7 -3.21 -16.30 -0.89
C ARG A 7 -3.78 -17.68 -0.57
N LEU A 8 -3.21 -18.76 -1.13
CA LEU A 8 -3.64 -20.13 -0.85
C LEU A 8 -3.28 -20.58 0.57
N VAL A 9 -2.18 -20.06 1.14
CA VAL A 9 -1.72 -20.43 2.48
C VAL A 9 -2.09 -19.42 3.57
N CYS A 10 -2.53 -18.22 3.18
CA CYS A 10 -3.03 -17.21 4.11
C CYS A 10 -4.52 -17.41 4.41
N VAL A 11 -4.96 -16.79 5.50
CA VAL A 11 -6.39 -16.74 5.81
C VAL A 11 -7.14 -16.04 4.66
N PRO A 12 -8.18 -16.66 4.09
CA PRO A 12 -8.94 -16.04 3.03
C PRO A 12 -9.64 -14.76 3.53
N LYS A 13 -9.81 -13.78 2.65
CA LYS A 13 -10.49 -12.52 2.95
C LYS A 13 -11.89 -12.74 3.55
N PHE A 14 -12.57 -13.80 3.12
CA PHE A 14 -13.84 -14.25 3.65
C PHE A 14 -13.70 -15.67 4.18
N CYS A 15 -13.59 -15.82 5.50
CA CYS A 15 -13.54 -17.13 6.14
C CYS A 15 -14.96 -17.71 6.24
N PRO A 16 -15.27 -18.83 5.56
CA PRO A 16 -16.60 -19.40 5.57
C PRO A 16 -16.99 -19.89 6.97
N ARG A 17 -18.25 -19.70 7.33
CA ARG A 17 -18.79 -20.14 8.64
C ARG A 17 -18.67 -21.66 8.82
N GLU A 18 -18.79 -22.43 7.75
CA GLU A 18 -18.80 -23.89 7.70
C GLU A 18 -17.45 -24.48 7.27
N CYS A 19 -16.35 -23.79 7.59
CA CYS A 19 -15.02 -24.30 7.26
C CYS A 19 -14.76 -25.61 8.03
N PRO A 20 -14.43 -26.72 7.34
CA PRO A 20 -14.17 -28.00 7.99
C PRO A 20 -13.01 -27.98 8.99
N GLY A 21 -12.01 -27.14 8.73
CA GLY A 21 -10.83 -26.96 9.60
C GLY A 21 -11.01 -25.96 10.74
N LYS A 22 -12.22 -25.42 10.96
CA LYS A 22 -12.47 -24.30 11.90
C LYS A 22 -12.02 -24.62 13.33
N VAL A 23 -12.25 -25.82 13.80
CA VAL A 23 -11.92 -26.26 15.18
C VAL A 23 -10.41 -26.30 15.42
N GLU A 24 -9.62 -26.72 14.41
CA GLU A 24 -8.17 -26.83 14.49
C GLU A 24 -7.44 -25.61 13.93
N CYS A 25 -8.17 -24.65 13.39
CA CYS A 25 -7.61 -23.48 12.70
C CYS A 25 -6.81 -22.61 13.68
N ARG A 26 -5.50 -22.51 13.46
CA ARG A 26 -4.60 -21.68 14.27
C ARG A 26 -5.01 -20.21 14.27
N TYR A 27 -5.51 -19.70 13.15
CA TYR A 27 -6.01 -18.33 13.05
C TYR A 27 -7.22 -18.10 13.95
N GLN A 28 -8.21 -19.01 13.95
CA GLN A 28 -9.39 -18.89 14.82
C GLN A 28 -9.01 -19.00 16.30
N LYS A 29 -8.13 -19.92 16.64
CA LYS A 29 -7.60 -20.05 18.00
C LYS A 29 -6.86 -18.79 18.46
N HIS A 30 -6.06 -18.18 17.56
CA HIS A 30 -5.39 -16.91 17.84
C HIS A 30 -6.38 -15.77 18.06
N LEU A 31 -7.38 -15.63 17.15
CA LEU A 31 -8.44 -14.64 17.31
C LEU A 31 -9.22 -14.80 18.60
N ASP A 32 -9.58 -16.02 18.97
CA ASP A 32 -10.32 -16.28 20.19
C ASP A 32 -9.46 -15.98 21.43
N SER A 33 -8.16 -16.27 21.39
CA SER A 33 -7.22 -15.91 22.45
C SER A 33 -7.03 -14.40 22.58
N SER A 34 -6.93 -13.67 21.46
CA SER A 34 -6.73 -12.21 21.47
C SER A 34 -7.95 -11.41 21.90
N ARG A 35 -9.12 -12.06 22.02
CA ARG A 35 -10.39 -11.42 22.41
C ARG A 35 -10.84 -11.73 23.82
N LYS A 36 -10.00 -12.40 24.62
CA LYS A 36 -10.32 -12.72 26.02
C LYS A 36 -10.43 -11.44 26.83
N GLU A 37 -11.32 -11.43 27.82
CA GLU A 37 -11.59 -10.27 28.66
C GLU A 37 -10.41 -9.86 29.56
N ASP A 38 -9.47 -10.78 29.80
CA ASP A 38 -8.27 -10.54 30.58
C ASP A 38 -7.13 -9.86 29.81
N ILE A 39 -7.34 -9.57 28.53
CA ILE A 39 -6.36 -8.86 27.69
C ILE A 39 -6.36 -7.38 28.02
N PHE A 40 -5.33 -6.95 28.74
CA PHE A 40 -5.16 -5.55 29.13
C PHE A 40 -4.69 -4.65 27.98
N LEU A 41 -3.77 -5.14 27.12
CA LEU A 41 -3.19 -4.40 26.00
C LEU A 41 -3.23 -5.23 24.73
N GLN A 42 -3.71 -4.64 23.65
CA GLN A 42 -3.69 -5.21 22.31
C GLN A 42 -2.86 -4.31 21.39
N ILE A 43 -1.88 -4.90 20.70
CA ILE A 43 -1.03 -4.20 19.74
C ILE A 43 -1.33 -4.75 18.36
N CYS A 44 -1.65 -3.86 17.40
CA CYS A 44 -1.91 -4.23 16.03
C CYS A 44 -1.42 -3.14 15.06
N ASN A 45 -1.34 -3.44 13.78
CA ASN A 45 -1.09 -2.41 12.77
C ASN A 45 -2.38 -1.65 12.40
N HIS A 46 -2.22 -0.50 11.72
CA HIS A 46 -3.34 0.35 11.31
C HIS A 46 -4.37 -0.41 10.45
N ASN A 47 -3.95 -1.27 9.53
CA ASN A 47 -4.86 -2.03 8.69
C ASN A 47 -5.75 -2.97 9.50
N TYR A 48 -5.21 -3.62 10.55
CA TYR A 48 -5.98 -4.49 11.41
C TYR A 48 -6.98 -3.72 12.29
N LEU A 49 -6.57 -2.55 12.81
CA LEU A 49 -7.45 -1.63 13.53
C LEU A 49 -8.62 -1.18 12.65
N LEU A 50 -8.34 -0.77 11.41
CA LEU A 50 -9.36 -0.33 10.46
C LEU A 50 -10.28 -1.47 10.02
N ALA A 51 -9.75 -2.67 9.87
CA ALA A 51 -10.56 -3.86 9.61
C ALA A 51 -11.52 -4.16 10.78
N ASP A 52 -11.05 -4.05 12.03
CA ASP A 52 -11.90 -4.17 13.21
C ASP A 52 -13.00 -3.10 13.24
N ALA A 53 -12.63 -1.84 12.97
CA ALA A 53 -13.57 -0.73 12.90
C ALA A 53 -14.67 -0.98 11.85
N MET A 54 -14.28 -1.46 10.66
CA MET A 54 -15.23 -1.84 9.61
C MET A 54 -16.13 -3.01 10.01
N HIS A 55 -15.58 -4.03 10.66
CA HIS A 55 -16.36 -5.17 11.16
C HIS A 55 -17.44 -4.69 12.14
N ARG A 56 -17.07 -3.84 13.10
CA ARG A 56 -17.99 -3.28 14.09
C ARG A 56 -19.06 -2.41 13.45
N ALA A 57 -18.68 -1.53 12.52
CA ALA A 57 -19.61 -0.65 11.83
C ALA A 57 -20.65 -1.41 10.99
N ASN A 58 -20.28 -2.60 10.47
CA ASN A 58 -21.17 -3.45 9.68
C ASN A 58 -21.87 -4.55 10.49
N GLY A 59 -21.76 -4.54 11.82
CA GLY A 59 -22.35 -5.56 12.68
C GLY A 59 -21.74 -6.95 12.57
N TYR A 60 -20.51 -7.05 12.03
CA TYR A 60 -19.75 -8.31 12.00
C TYR A 60 -19.04 -8.54 13.33
N ARG A 61 -18.62 -9.80 13.55
CA ARG A 61 -17.83 -10.15 14.75
C ARG A 61 -16.55 -9.31 14.77
N PRO A 62 -16.26 -8.57 15.86
CA PRO A 62 -15.04 -7.79 16.02
C PRO A 62 -13.77 -8.62 15.87
N LEU A 63 -12.71 -8.02 15.39
CA LEU A 63 -11.38 -8.64 15.31
C LEU A 63 -10.56 -8.46 16.58
N LEU A 64 -10.76 -7.34 17.29
CA LEU A 64 -10.16 -7.02 18.58
C LEU A 64 -11.15 -7.25 19.71
N ALA A 65 -10.66 -7.47 20.93
CA ALA A 65 -11.48 -7.37 22.15
C ALA A 65 -12.00 -5.93 22.31
N ASP A 66 -12.97 -5.73 23.19
CA ASP A 66 -13.44 -4.38 23.47
C ASP A 66 -12.36 -3.58 24.20
N TYR A 67 -12.12 -2.37 23.71
CA TYR A 67 -11.13 -1.45 24.23
C TYR A 67 -11.79 -0.13 24.63
N ARG A 68 -11.26 0.49 25.71
CA ARG A 68 -11.76 1.74 26.28
C ARG A 68 -10.94 2.97 25.87
N ALA A 69 -9.75 2.75 25.32
CA ALA A 69 -8.87 3.80 24.83
C ALA A 69 -8.08 3.29 23.64
N LEU A 70 -7.64 4.18 22.78
CA LEU A 70 -6.86 3.90 21.59
C LEU A 70 -5.61 4.78 21.54
N VAL A 71 -4.45 4.19 21.25
CA VAL A 71 -3.25 4.93 20.89
C VAL A 71 -2.89 4.57 19.45
N VAL A 72 -2.82 5.59 18.59
CA VAL A 72 -2.41 5.45 17.19
C VAL A 72 -1.03 6.05 17.05
N ASP A 73 -0.04 5.20 17.03
CA ASP A 73 1.34 5.61 16.75
C ASP A 73 1.55 5.77 15.25
N GLU A 74 2.48 6.66 14.85
CA GLU A 74 2.68 7.06 13.45
C GLU A 74 1.37 7.42 12.74
N ALA A 75 0.53 8.20 13.42
CA ALA A 75 -0.84 8.50 12.97
C ALA A 75 -0.91 9.26 11.64
N HIS A 76 0.20 9.82 11.18
CA HIS A 76 0.32 10.38 9.82
C HIS A 76 0.09 9.32 8.72
N LYS A 77 0.28 8.03 9.03
CA LYS A 77 0.03 6.89 8.10
C LYS A 77 -1.41 6.40 8.11
N LEU A 78 -2.22 6.81 9.09
CA LEU A 78 -3.60 6.35 9.22
C LEU A 78 -4.46 6.65 7.97
N PRO A 79 -4.40 7.84 7.34
CA PRO A 79 -5.15 8.11 6.11
C PRO A 79 -4.73 7.23 4.93
N GLU A 80 -3.44 6.90 4.81
CA GLU A 80 -2.95 5.99 3.77
C GLU A 80 -3.48 4.57 4.00
N ALA A 81 -3.36 4.05 5.23
CA ALA A 81 -3.91 2.76 5.59
C ALA A 81 -5.43 2.70 5.36
N ALA A 82 -6.16 3.76 5.68
CA ALA A 82 -7.58 3.87 5.41
C ALA A 82 -7.89 3.88 3.90
N SER A 83 -7.08 4.55 3.09
CA SER A 83 -7.21 4.54 1.64
C SER A 83 -7.06 3.13 1.05
N GLN A 84 -6.17 2.33 1.60
CA GLN A 84 -5.99 0.92 1.21
C GLN A 84 -7.16 0.05 1.68
N MET A 85 -7.64 0.25 2.90
CA MET A 85 -8.72 -0.56 3.51
C MET A 85 -10.11 -0.25 2.95
N TYR A 86 -10.42 1.03 2.71
CA TYR A 86 -11.71 1.48 2.15
C TYR A 86 -11.71 1.59 0.63
N GLY A 87 -10.56 1.36 -0.01
CA GLY A 87 -10.43 1.23 -1.45
C GLY A 87 -10.78 -0.16 -1.95
N ARG A 88 -10.90 -0.30 -3.27
CA ARG A 88 -10.99 -1.60 -3.94
C ARG A 88 -9.90 -1.75 -4.98
N SER A 89 -9.43 -2.98 -5.11
CA SER A 89 -8.48 -3.33 -6.15
C SER A 89 -8.80 -4.70 -6.71
N ILE A 90 -8.67 -4.85 -8.03
CA ILE A 90 -8.78 -6.12 -8.74
C ILE A 90 -7.63 -6.23 -9.72
N GLY A 91 -6.81 -7.25 -9.52
CA GLY A 91 -5.70 -7.57 -10.40
C GLY A 91 -5.76 -9.02 -10.89
N ARG A 92 -4.72 -9.42 -11.62
CA ARG A 92 -4.60 -10.78 -12.17
C ARG A 92 -4.70 -11.86 -11.09
N GLU A 93 -4.10 -11.62 -9.92
CA GLU A 93 -4.10 -12.61 -8.83
C GLU A 93 -5.49 -12.83 -8.24
N ASP A 94 -6.32 -11.78 -8.16
CA ASP A 94 -7.71 -11.89 -7.71
C ASP A 94 -8.52 -12.76 -8.68
N VAL A 95 -8.33 -12.54 -9.98
CA VAL A 95 -9.01 -13.31 -11.03
C VAL A 95 -8.54 -14.76 -11.05
N GLN A 96 -7.25 -15.01 -10.84
CA GLN A 96 -6.69 -16.36 -10.70
C GLN A 96 -7.27 -17.09 -9.50
N GLU A 97 -7.43 -16.41 -8.36
CA GLU A 97 -8.04 -16.97 -7.16
C GLU A 97 -9.50 -17.39 -7.42
N ILE A 98 -10.30 -16.48 -8.01
CA ILE A 98 -11.68 -16.78 -8.38
C ILE A 98 -11.72 -17.99 -9.35
N ALA A 99 -10.90 -17.99 -10.40
CA ALA A 99 -10.86 -19.06 -11.39
C ALA A 99 -10.44 -20.41 -10.78
N TYR A 100 -9.46 -20.41 -9.88
CA TYR A 100 -9.03 -21.62 -9.17
C TYR A 100 -10.16 -22.25 -8.35
N PHE A 101 -10.86 -21.44 -7.57
CA PHE A 101 -11.96 -21.94 -6.74
C PHE A 101 -13.19 -22.33 -7.56
N LEU A 102 -13.48 -21.64 -8.66
CA LEU A 102 -14.48 -22.10 -9.62
C LEU A 102 -14.13 -23.49 -10.18
N GLY A 103 -12.85 -23.75 -10.42
CA GLY A 103 -12.38 -25.09 -10.82
C GLY A 103 -12.67 -26.15 -9.76
N ARG A 104 -12.51 -25.85 -8.48
CA ARG A 104 -12.83 -26.77 -7.38
C ARG A 104 -14.33 -27.05 -7.25
N GLU A 105 -15.18 -26.10 -7.62
CA GLU A 105 -16.64 -26.24 -7.66
C GLU A 105 -17.15 -26.84 -9.00
N HIS A 106 -16.27 -27.54 -9.75
CA HIS A 106 -16.59 -28.11 -11.07
C HIS A 106 -17.05 -27.08 -12.11
N LYS A 107 -16.66 -25.83 -11.95
CA LYS A 107 -16.94 -24.71 -12.88
C LYS A 107 -15.65 -24.22 -13.59
N GLY A 108 -14.72 -25.13 -13.87
CA GLY A 108 -13.41 -24.82 -14.46
C GLY A 108 -13.48 -24.13 -15.82
N THR A 109 -14.50 -24.43 -16.63
CA THR A 109 -14.74 -23.71 -17.90
C THR A 109 -15.05 -22.25 -17.67
N ASP A 110 -15.79 -21.91 -16.61
CA ASP A 110 -16.11 -20.52 -16.26
C ASP A 110 -14.86 -19.78 -15.73
N GLY A 111 -14.07 -20.45 -14.91
CA GLY A 111 -12.78 -19.92 -14.45
C GLY A 111 -11.84 -19.61 -15.62
N LYS A 112 -11.74 -20.52 -16.60
CA LYS A 112 -10.93 -20.31 -17.81
C LYS A 112 -11.42 -19.12 -18.62
N ARG A 113 -12.74 -19.03 -18.88
CA ARG A 113 -13.36 -17.90 -19.61
C ARG A 113 -13.15 -16.56 -18.91
N LEU A 114 -13.21 -16.55 -17.56
CA LEU A 114 -12.93 -15.35 -16.76
C LEU A 114 -11.49 -14.89 -16.95
N MET A 115 -10.52 -15.79 -16.87
CA MET A 115 -9.11 -15.50 -17.09
C MET A 115 -8.81 -15.01 -18.50
N GLU A 116 -9.36 -15.66 -19.52
CA GLU A 116 -9.20 -15.27 -20.93
C GLU A 116 -9.78 -13.88 -21.17
N GLY A 117 -10.98 -13.60 -20.67
CA GLY A 117 -11.63 -12.29 -20.79
C GLY A 117 -10.83 -11.18 -20.11
N PHE A 118 -10.32 -11.44 -18.91
CA PHE A 118 -9.49 -10.47 -18.20
C PHE A 118 -8.14 -10.22 -18.90
N SER A 119 -7.54 -11.26 -19.44
CA SER A 119 -6.28 -11.14 -20.20
C SER A 119 -6.48 -10.34 -21.49
N ALA A 120 -7.60 -10.56 -22.19
CA ALA A 120 -7.95 -9.79 -23.38
C ALA A 120 -8.19 -8.29 -23.04
N LEU A 121 -8.89 -8.00 -21.94
CA LEU A 121 -9.07 -6.63 -21.44
C LEU A 121 -7.73 -5.97 -21.14
N GLN A 122 -6.82 -6.67 -20.45
CA GLN A 122 -5.48 -6.12 -20.17
C GLN A 122 -4.69 -5.83 -21.44
N ALA A 123 -4.79 -6.70 -22.46
CA ALA A 123 -4.13 -6.47 -23.75
C ALA A 123 -4.67 -5.22 -24.46
N GLU A 124 -6.00 -5.01 -24.42
CA GLU A 124 -6.63 -3.85 -25.01
C GLU A 124 -6.26 -2.54 -24.30
N ILE A 125 -6.21 -2.57 -22.96
CA ILE A 125 -5.74 -1.42 -22.17
C ILE A 125 -4.32 -1.01 -22.57
N ARG A 126 -3.41 -2.00 -22.73
CA ARG A 126 -2.02 -1.72 -23.12
C ARG A 126 -1.89 -1.06 -24.49
N LYS A 127 -2.75 -1.40 -25.47
CA LYS A 127 -2.75 -0.77 -26.79
C LYS A 127 -3.11 0.71 -26.74
N HIS A 128 -3.97 1.11 -25.82
CA HIS A 128 -4.48 2.47 -25.68
C HIS A 128 -3.83 3.26 -24.55
N ARG A 129 -2.83 2.67 -23.89
CA ARG A 129 -2.15 3.29 -22.77
C ARG A 129 -1.41 4.56 -23.19
N LYS A 130 -1.48 5.58 -22.34
CA LYS A 130 -0.60 6.76 -22.34
C LYS A 130 0.42 6.64 -21.22
N ASP A 131 1.45 7.48 -21.24
CA ASP A 131 2.49 7.52 -20.21
C ASP A 131 1.89 7.65 -18.81
N GLY A 132 2.46 6.91 -17.86
CA GLY A 132 2.08 6.89 -16.45
C GLY A 132 3.16 7.48 -15.54
N THR A 133 2.88 7.58 -14.25
CA THR A 133 3.83 7.98 -13.22
C THR A 133 4.26 6.76 -12.41
N GLU A 134 5.55 6.56 -12.26
CA GLU A 134 6.13 5.49 -11.42
C GLU A 134 6.14 5.90 -9.94
N ASP A 135 5.74 4.99 -9.06
CA ASP A 135 5.83 5.16 -7.60
C ASP A 135 7.18 4.64 -7.05
N MET A 136 7.43 4.89 -5.75
CA MET A 136 8.63 4.40 -5.05
C MET A 136 8.78 2.88 -5.07
N ALA A 137 7.70 2.17 -5.37
CA ALA A 137 7.67 0.72 -5.41
C ALA A 137 7.94 0.15 -6.81
N GLY A 138 8.28 0.99 -7.79
CA GLY A 138 8.45 0.60 -9.18
C GLY A 138 7.14 0.17 -9.84
N LYS A 139 6.00 0.63 -9.33
CA LYS A 139 4.70 0.45 -9.93
C LYS A 139 4.33 1.71 -10.67
N GLU A 140 3.84 1.55 -11.86
CA GLU A 140 3.43 2.64 -12.71
C GLU A 140 1.93 2.83 -12.63
N SER A 141 1.49 4.05 -12.36
CA SER A 141 0.07 4.40 -12.24
C SER A 141 -0.37 5.31 -13.38
N PHE A 142 -1.52 5.02 -13.99
CA PHE A 142 -2.09 5.79 -15.08
C PHE A 142 -3.62 5.72 -15.08
N TYR A 143 -4.26 6.69 -15.72
CA TYR A 143 -5.72 6.69 -15.84
C TYR A 143 -6.17 5.66 -16.87
N PHE A 144 -7.39 5.13 -16.66
CA PHE A 144 -8.01 4.19 -17.57
C PHE A 144 -8.16 4.84 -18.97
N PRO A 145 -7.60 4.22 -20.05
CA PRO A 145 -7.67 4.79 -21.38
C PRO A 145 -9.08 4.63 -21.96
N PRO A 146 -9.71 5.74 -22.44
CA PRO A 146 -11.06 5.69 -23.02
C PRO A 146 -11.19 4.69 -24.16
N GLY A 147 -10.14 4.49 -24.96
CA GLY A 147 -10.14 3.53 -26.08
C GLY A 147 -10.38 2.06 -25.67
N ALA A 148 -10.16 1.72 -24.39
CA ALA A 148 -10.42 0.38 -23.87
C ALA A 148 -11.84 0.25 -23.26
N GLY A 149 -12.68 1.28 -23.32
CA GLY A 149 -14.02 1.30 -22.71
C GLY A 149 -14.94 0.18 -23.22
N THR A 150 -14.94 -0.09 -24.51
CA THR A 150 -15.73 -1.18 -25.11
C THR A 150 -15.30 -2.55 -24.58
N ALA A 151 -13.99 -2.80 -24.45
CA ALA A 151 -13.50 -4.07 -23.92
C ALA A 151 -13.86 -4.25 -22.45
N LEU A 152 -13.83 -3.18 -21.66
CA LEU A 152 -14.26 -3.20 -20.25
C LEU A 152 -15.76 -3.47 -20.13
N ALA A 153 -16.60 -2.83 -20.96
CA ALA A 153 -18.04 -3.05 -20.98
C ALA A 153 -18.38 -4.51 -21.33
N GLN A 154 -17.73 -5.08 -22.35
CA GLN A 154 -17.88 -6.49 -22.71
C GLN A 154 -17.46 -7.44 -21.57
N MET A 155 -16.37 -7.12 -20.88
CA MET A 155 -15.92 -7.91 -19.73
C MET A 155 -16.92 -7.84 -18.58
N GLN A 156 -17.48 -6.66 -18.28
CA GLN A 156 -18.51 -6.48 -17.26
C GLN A 156 -19.78 -7.28 -17.61
N GLU A 157 -20.27 -7.18 -18.83
CA GLU A 157 -21.45 -7.92 -19.30
C GLU A 157 -21.27 -9.44 -19.14
N ARG A 158 -20.11 -9.97 -19.59
CA ARG A 158 -19.79 -11.39 -19.44
C ARG A 158 -19.78 -11.81 -17.96
N LEU A 159 -19.23 -10.97 -17.09
CA LEU A 159 -19.19 -11.22 -15.65
C LEU A 159 -20.58 -11.20 -15.04
N GLN A 160 -21.46 -10.26 -15.43
CA GLN A 160 -22.85 -10.20 -15.00
C GLN A 160 -23.65 -11.46 -15.40
N LEU A 161 -23.47 -11.93 -16.63
CA LEU A 161 -24.10 -13.17 -17.10
C LEU A 161 -23.58 -14.38 -16.32
N MET A 162 -22.27 -14.42 -16.01
CA MET A 162 -21.68 -15.49 -15.21
C MET A 162 -22.20 -15.46 -13.76
N ILE A 163 -22.27 -14.31 -13.12
CA ILE A 163 -22.83 -14.12 -11.77
C ILE A 163 -24.28 -14.63 -11.72
N LYS A 164 -25.12 -14.19 -12.65
CA LYS A 164 -26.52 -14.64 -12.72
C LYS A 164 -26.66 -16.17 -12.84
N ARG A 165 -25.84 -16.79 -13.69
CA ARG A 165 -25.86 -18.24 -13.91
C ARG A 165 -25.34 -19.05 -12.73
N LEU A 166 -24.35 -18.54 -12.02
CA LEU A 166 -23.70 -19.24 -10.93
C LEU A 166 -24.35 -18.96 -9.56
N ALA A 167 -25.31 -18.05 -9.49
CA ALA A 167 -26.03 -17.73 -8.26
C ALA A 167 -26.62 -19.00 -7.63
N GLY A 168 -26.35 -19.21 -6.35
CA GLY A 168 -26.77 -20.40 -5.59
C GLY A 168 -26.00 -21.71 -5.91
N ASN A 169 -25.11 -21.72 -6.92
CA ASN A 169 -24.38 -22.91 -7.37
C ASN A 169 -22.88 -22.87 -7.03
N ILE A 170 -22.43 -21.86 -6.33
CA ILE A 170 -21.06 -21.68 -5.86
C ILE A 170 -21.07 -21.12 -4.43
N PRO A 171 -19.98 -21.31 -3.65
CA PRO A 171 -19.85 -20.72 -2.33
C PRO A 171 -20.04 -19.19 -2.35
N TYR A 172 -20.78 -18.69 -1.35
CA TYR A 172 -21.16 -17.27 -1.26
C TYR A 172 -19.97 -16.32 -1.34
N TRP A 173 -18.81 -16.69 -0.78
CA TRP A 173 -17.63 -15.83 -0.81
C TRP A 173 -17.03 -15.68 -2.22
N ILE A 174 -17.08 -16.73 -3.09
CA ILE A 174 -16.68 -16.63 -4.50
C ILE A 174 -17.64 -15.71 -5.24
N PHE A 175 -18.93 -15.91 -5.00
CA PHE A 175 -19.99 -15.08 -5.57
C PHE A 175 -19.78 -13.60 -5.23
N ARG A 176 -19.52 -13.27 -3.95
CA ARG A 176 -19.22 -11.89 -3.51
C ARG A 176 -17.98 -11.30 -4.15
N ARG A 177 -16.93 -12.10 -4.37
CA ARG A 177 -15.73 -11.63 -5.07
C ARG A 177 -16.00 -11.28 -6.53
N MET A 178 -16.86 -12.04 -7.19
CA MET A 178 -17.29 -11.75 -8.55
C MET A 178 -18.15 -10.48 -8.60
N GLU A 179 -19.07 -10.28 -7.64
CA GLU A 179 -19.85 -9.04 -7.53
C GLU A 179 -18.95 -7.83 -7.27
N GLU A 180 -17.98 -7.91 -6.37
CA GLU A 180 -17.01 -6.84 -6.11
C GLU A 180 -16.21 -6.44 -7.36
N MET A 181 -15.86 -7.43 -8.19
CA MET A 181 -15.19 -7.19 -9.47
C MET A 181 -16.11 -6.50 -10.47
N GLU A 182 -17.36 -6.94 -10.56
CA GLU A 182 -18.37 -6.34 -11.45
C GLU A 182 -18.67 -4.89 -11.07
N GLU A 183 -18.90 -4.62 -9.78
CA GLU A 183 -19.11 -3.27 -9.26
C GLU A 183 -17.92 -2.33 -9.57
N LEU A 184 -16.69 -2.81 -9.37
CA LEU A 184 -15.49 -2.03 -9.67
C LEU A 184 -15.43 -1.66 -11.16
N PHE A 185 -15.69 -2.58 -12.07
CA PHE A 185 -15.73 -2.30 -13.50
C PHE A 185 -16.83 -1.30 -13.85
N GLY A 186 -17.99 -1.41 -13.19
CA GLY A 186 -19.07 -0.43 -13.32
C GLY A 186 -18.65 0.98 -12.90
N TRP A 187 -17.86 1.13 -11.84
CA TRP A 187 -17.32 2.45 -11.44
C TRP A 187 -16.40 3.04 -12.49
N PHE A 188 -15.53 2.22 -13.11
CA PHE A 188 -14.66 2.68 -14.19
C PHE A 188 -15.46 3.12 -15.44
N LEU A 189 -16.46 2.36 -15.85
CA LEU A 189 -17.30 2.68 -17.00
C LEU A 189 -18.12 3.97 -16.79
N LYS A 190 -18.64 4.17 -15.58
CA LYS A 190 -19.43 5.36 -15.22
C LYS A 190 -18.55 6.54 -14.83
N ASN A 191 -17.24 6.35 -14.71
CA ASN A 191 -16.30 7.34 -14.14
C ASN A 191 -16.83 7.92 -12.82
N ASP A 192 -17.13 7.03 -11.86
CA ASP A 192 -17.78 7.37 -10.61
C ASP A 192 -16.94 8.36 -9.79
N LYS A 193 -17.46 9.55 -9.58
CA LYS A 193 -16.77 10.67 -8.94
C LYS A 193 -16.50 10.50 -7.43
N ARG A 194 -17.14 9.51 -6.80
CA ARG A 194 -16.86 9.16 -5.40
C ARG A 194 -15.47 8.55 -5.22
N TYR A 195 -14.89 8.04 -6.31
CA TYR A 195 -13.60 7.37 -6.30
C TYR A 195 -12.56 8.10 -7.15
N ILE A 196 -11.30 7.92 -6.79
CA ILE A 196 -10.16 8.13 -7.65
C ILE A 196 -9.91 6.79 -8.34
N LEU A 197 -10.13 6.73 -9.64
CA LEU A 197 -10.04 5.53 -10.46
C LEU A 197 -8.77 5.57 -11.29
N PHE A 198 -7.90 4.58 -11.13
CA PHE A 198 -6.67 4.48 -11.89
C PHE A 198 -6.25 3.02 -12.06
N LEU A 199 -5.35 2.77 -12.98
CA LEU A 199 -4.70 1.49 -13.19
C LEU A 199 -3.28 1.55 -12.64
N GLN A 200 -2.86 0.46 -12.02
CA GLN A 200 -1.49 0.29 -11.57
C GLN A 200 -0.86 -0.90 -12.28
N GLN A 201 0.33 -0.72 -12.82
CA GLN A 201 1.09 -1.78 -13.47
C GLN A 201 2.33 -2.11 -12.64
N ASP A 202 2.55 -3.39 -12.39
CA ASP A 202 3.76 -3.87 -11.72
C ASP A 202 4.94 -4.04 -12.71
N SER A 203 6.12 -4.33 -12.17
CA SER A 203 7.35 -4.57 -12.96
C SER A 203 7.25 -5.75 -13.94
N ARG A 204 6.26 -6.64 -13.77
CA ARG A 204 5.97 -7.76 -14.68
C ARG A 204 4.93 -7.41 -15.73
N GLY A 205 4.45 -6.17 -15.73
CA GLY A 205 3.43 -5.72 -16.67
C GLY A 205 1.99 -6.12 -16.31
N HIS A 206 1.73 -6.64 -15.11
CA HIS A 206 0.38 -6.97 -14.68
C HIS A 206 -0.38 -5.72 -14.25
N LEU A 207 -1.58 -5.57 -14.77
CA LEU A 207 -2.46 -4.45 -14.44
C LEU A 207 -3.38 -4.77 -13.29
N THR A 208 -3.55 -3.79 -12.41
CA THR A 208 -4.52 -3.81 -11.30
C THR A 208 -5.42 -2.60 -11.42
N PHE A 209 -6.73 -2.81 -11.41
CA PHE A 209 -7.74 -1.77 -11.31
C PHE A 209 -7.79 -1.28 -9.87
N MET A 210 -7.67 0.03 -9.67
CA MET A 210 -7.64 0.67 -8.35
C MET A 210 -8.77 1.68 -8.23
N ALA A 211 -9.53 1.61 -7.16
CA ALA A 211 -10.51 2.62 -6.78
C ALA A 211 -10.24 3.05 -5.34
N VAL A 212 -9.86 4.30 -5.14
CA VAL A 212 -9.63 4.90 -3.83
C VAL A 212 -10.78 5.86 -3.53
N ASN A 213 -11.41 5.68 -2.37
CA ASN A 213 -12.50 6.55 -1.96
C ASN A 213 -11.99 7.96 -1.69
N ARG A 214 -12.69 9.00 -2.18
CA ARG A 214 -12.33 10.41 -1.94
C ARG A 214 -12.72 10.89 -0.54
N GLU A 215 -13.63 10.20 0.12
CA GLU A 215 -14.22 10.60 1.40
C GLU A 215 -13.64 9.80 2.59
N ILE A 216 -12.36 9.40 2.50
CA ILE A 216 -11.68 8.68 3.57
C ILE A 216 -11.88 9.31 4.96
N PRO A 217 -11.78 10.65 5.14
CA PRO A 217 -12.04 11.27 6.43
C PRO A 217 -13.43 10.98 7.00
N LYS A 218 -14.47 10.99 6.16
CA LYS A 218 -15.83 10.65 6.60
C LYS A 218 -15.98 9.19 7.01
N TYR A 219 -15.27 8.28 6.33
CA TYR A 219 -15.27 6.87 6.71
C TYR A 219 -14.57 6.64 8.04
N LEU A 220 -13.44 7.31 8.28
CA LEU A 220 -12.75 7.27 9.57
C LEU A 220 -13.64 7.80 10.68
N ASP A 221 -14.31 8.94 10.46
CA ASP A 221 -15.27 9.49 11.40
C ASP A 221 -16.39 8.48 11.70
N ALA A 222 -17.06 7.97 10.69
CA ALA A 222 -18.20 7.06 10.85
C ALA A 222 -17.85 5.69 11.43
N THR A 223 -16.64 5.16 11.20
CA THR A 223 -16.28 3.79 11.60
C THR A 223 -15.40 3.73 12.83
N LEU A 224 -14.48 4.66 12.99
CA LEU A 224 -13.48 4.65 14.07
C LEU A 224 -13.86 5.62 15.19
N TRP A 225 -14.10 6.91 14.88
CA TRP A 225 -14.28 7.95 15.89
C TRP A 225 -15.69 8.01 16.46
N SER A 226 -16.71 7.64 15.69
CA SER A 226 -18.13 7.60 16.15
C SER A 226 -18.36 6.75 17.40
N ARG A 227 -17.43 5.89 17.77
CA ARG A 227 -17.49 5.07 18.99
C ARG A 227 -17.26 5.88 20.30
N GLY A 228 -16.72 7.09 20.23
CA GLY A 228 -16.60 8.02 21.35
C GLY A 228 -15.64 7.61 22.47
N PHE A 229 -14.63 6.77 22.21
CA PHE A 229 -13.59 6.45 23.17
C PHE A 229 -12.44 7.46 23.15
N PRO A 230 -11.72 7.67 24.26
CA PRO A 230 -10.50 8.47 24.27
C PRO A 230 -9.45 7.92 23.29
N ALA A 231 -8.89 8.82 22.47
CA ALA A 231 -7.86 8.44 21.51
C ALA A 231 -6.67 9.41 21.58
N ILE A 232 -5.46 8.85 21.47
CA ILE A 232 -4.21 9.59 21.34
C ILE A 232 -3.63 9.28 19.97
N LEU A 233 -3.38 10.32 19.17
CA LEU A 233 -2.68 10.23 17.91
C LEU A 233 -1.27 10.81 18.10
N THR A 234 -0.25 10.02 17.84
CA THR A 234 1.16 10.42 17.99
C THR A 234 1.94 10.21 16.70
N SER A 235 2.82 11.14 16.39
CA SER A 235 3.81 11.04 15.31
C SER A 235 4.76 12.24 15.34
N GLY A 236 5.91 12.11 14.75
CA GLY A 236 6.86 13.22 14.54
C GLY A 236 6.37 14.28 13.54
N THR A 237 5.32 14.02 12.76
CA THR A 237 4.95 14.84 11.58
C THR A 237 3.44 15.18 11.49
N LEU A 238 2.72 15.23 12.61
CA LEU A 238 1.29 15.60 12.60
C LEU A 238 1.06 17.09 12.38
N LYS A 239 1.98 17.94 12.87
CA LYS A 239 1.91 19.38 12.66
C LYS A 239 2.39 19.72 11.26
N ALA A 240 1.58 20.43 10.49
CA ALA A 240 1.93 20.94 9.18
C ALA A 240 1.78 22.47 9.15
N GLY A 241 2.88 23.18 8.87
CA GLY A 241 2.91 24.65 8.97
C GLY A 241 2.59 25.13 10.39
N ASN A 242 1.56 25.94 10.53
CA ASN A 242 1.21 26.58 11.81
C ASN A 242 0.29 25.75 12.72
N GLY A 243 -0.11 24.52 12.34
CA GLY A 243 -1.07 23.77 13.16
C GLY A 243 -1.38 22.37 12.68
N PHE A 244 -2.46 21.81 13.21
CA PHE A 244 -2.92 20.44 12.98
C PHE A 244 -4.15 20.34 12.05
N ALA A 245 -4.60 21.45 11.47
CA ALA A 245 -5.82 21.49 10.65
C ALA A 245 -5.82 20.45 9.54
N ARG A 246 -4.70 20.29 8.82
CA ARG A 246 -4.56 19.26 7.76
C ARG A 246 -4.68 17.85 8.33
N THR A 247 -4.02 17.56 9.44
CA THR A 247 -4.10 16.23 10.08
C THR A 247 -5.51 15.94 10.55
N ARG A 248 -6.19 16.90 11.19
CA ARG A 248 -7.59 16.75 11.61
C ARG A 248 -8.50 16.48 10.42
N GLN A 249 -8.32 17.20 9.32
CA GLN A 249 -9.08 16.99 8.08
C GLN A 249 -8.83 15.57 7.53
N MET A 250 -7.57 15.16 7.39
CA MET A 250 -7.21 13.88 6.79
C MET A 250 -7.61 12.67 7.64
N THR A 251 -7.65 12.83 8.96
CA THR A 251 -8.03 11.77 9.91
C THR A 251 -9.51 11.74 10.26
N GLY A 252 -10.33 12.65 9.72
CA GLY A 252 -11.77 12.71 9.99
C GLY A 252 -12.13 13.42 11.32
N LEU A 253 -11.17 14.13 11.94
CA LEU A 253 -11.36 14.83 13.22
C LEU A 253 -11.61 16.35 13.04
N GLU A 254 -11.91 16.80 11.83
CA GLU A 254 -12.08 18.22 11.53
C GLU A 254 -13.19 18.88 12.37
N LYS A 255 -14.29 18.16 12.58
CA LYS A 255 -15.47 18.63 13.29
C LYS A 255 -15.45 18.37 14.80
N GLU A 256 -14.49 17.59 15.27
CA GLU A 256 -14.39 17.24 16.68
C GLU A 256 -13.92 18.43 17.52
N THR A 257 -14.72 18.81 18.53
CA THR A 257 -14.45 19.97 19.39
C THR A 257 -13.58 19.63 20.60
N GLY A 258 -13.53 18.36 21.00
CA GLY A 258 -12.78 17.87 22.17
C GLY A 258 -11.30 17.56 21.90
N VAL A 259 -10.78 17.90 20.71
CA VAL A 259 -9.38 17.59 20.35
C VAL A 259 -8.42 18.56 21.05
N ARG A 260 -7.47 18.00 21.79
CA ARG A 260 -6.34 18.74 22.35
C ARG A 260 -5.11 18.51 21.49
N GLU A 261 -4.42 19.57 21.15
CA GLU A 261 -3.21 19.58 20.33
C GLU A 261 -2.00 19.87 21.21
N CYS A 262 -0.96 19.03 21.07
CA CYS A 262 0.28 19.18 21.83
C CYS A 262 1.47 19.02 20.89
N VAL A 263 2.49 19.84 21.06
CA VAL A 263 3.77 19.76 20.37
C VAL A 263 4.85 19.61 21.41
N ALA A 264 5.60 18.52 21.34
CA ALA A 264 6.86 18.39 22.09
C ALA A 264 7.99 19.01 21.28
N GLU A 265 8.85 19.76 21.93
CA GLU A 265 10.06 20.28 21.30
C GLU A 265 11.08 19.15 21.05
N SER A 266 11.82 19.26 19.96
CA SER A 266 12.88 18.30 19.66
C SER A 266 14.02 18.46 20.68
N PRO A 267 14.53 17.35 21.23
CA PRO A 267 15.72 17.40 22.09
C PRO A 267 17.02 17.69 21.32
N PHE A 268 16.98 17.67 19.98
CA PHE A 268 18.15 17.84 19.13
C PHE A 268 18.35 19.31 18.74
N CYS A 269 19.59 19.79 18.87
CA CYS A 269 19.97 21.13 18.41
C CYS A 269 20.35 21.10 16.92
N TYR A 270 19.35 21.13 16.04
CA TYR A 270 19.56 21.07 14.59
C TYR A 270 20.42 22.21 14.04
N LYS A 271 20.41 23.38 14.67
CA LYS A 271 21.22 24.52 14.23
C LYS A 271 22.72 24.26 14.34
N GLU A 272 23.13 23.44 15.29
CA GLU A 272 24.51 23.10 15.55
C GLU A 272 24.94 21.79 14.91
N ASN A 273 23.99 20.82 14.84
CA ASN A 273 24.29 19.44 14.48
C ASN A 273 23.77 19.05 13.08
N CYS A 274 23.17 19.98 12.33
CA CYS A 274 22.63 19.68 11.01
C CYS A 274 22.98 20.76 10.00
N LEU A 275 23.61 20.36 8.90
CA LEU A 275 23.83 21.20 7.72
C LEU A 275 22.90 20.75 6.60
N LEU A 276 21.95 21.61 6.21
CA LEU A 276 21.10 21.37 5.04
C LEU A 276 21.78 21.94 3.79
N TYR A 277 22.23 21.08 2.88
CA TYR A 277 22.77 21.47 1.59
C TYR A 277 21.72 21.27 0.49
N ILE A 278 21.40 22.34 -0.25
CA ILE A 278 20.50 22.31 -1.38
C ILE A 278 21.27 22.82 -2.61
N PRO A 279 21.59 21.95 -3.58
CA PRO A 279 22.35 22.33 -4.76
C PRO A 279 21.51 23.18 -5.73
N GLU A 280 21.83 24.48 -5.87
CA GLU A 280 21.10 25.38 -6.77
C GLU A 280 21.48 25.21 -8.26
N HIS A 281 22.63 24.60 -8.53
CA HIS A 281 23.12 24.42 -9.90
C HIS A 281 22.54 23.21 -10.62
N LEU A 282 21.77 22.36 -9.94
CA LEU A 282 21.08 21.22 -10.57
C LEU A 282 19.93 21.73 -11.46
N ARG A 283 19.96 21.35 -12.72
CA ARG A 283 18.91 21.73 -13.66
C ARG A 283 17.76 20.72 -13.58
N PRO A 284 16.50 21.17 -13.71
CA PRO A 284 15.38 20.24 -13.88
C PRO A 284 15.61 19.37 -15.11
N MET A 285 15.61 18.06 -14.93
CA MET A 285 15.76 17.08 -16.00
C MET A 285 14.47 16.30 -16.20
N LYS A 286 14.34 15.65 -17.37
CA LYS A 286 13.23 14.74 -17.59
C LYS A 286 13.38 13.55 -16.62
N LYS A 287 12.36 13.32 -15.79
CA LYS A 287 12.33 12.23 -14.81
C LYS A 287 12.59 10.88 -15.49
N GLY A 288 13.52 10.10 -14.95
CA GLY A 288 13.93 8.81 -15.47
C GLY A 288 14.87 8.87 -16.69
N SER A 289 15.35 10.08 -17.08
CA SER A 289 16.31 10.20 -18.17
C SER A 289 17.72 9.79 -17.73
N ARG A 290 18.58 9.51 -18.71
CA ARG A 290 19.97 9.19 -18.45
C ARG A 290 20.73 10.41 -17.93
N GLU A 291 20.40 11.58 -18.45
CA GLU A 291 20.99 12.86 -18.03
C GLU A 291 20.68 13.18 -16.56
N GLU A 292 19.45 12.85 -16.10
CA GLU A 292 19.08 12.96 -14.67
C GLU A 292 19.97 12.06 -13.82
N ALA A 293 20.15 10.80 -14.21
CA ALA A 293 20.99 9.87 -13.48
C ALA A 293 22.46 10.29 -13.46
N GLU A 294 23.01 10.78 -14.58
CA GLU A 294 24.40 11.26 -14.69
C GLU A 294 24.62 12.52 -13.84
N GLN A 295 23.71 13.48 -13.85
CA GLN A 295 23.79 14.69 -13.03
C GLN A 295 23.76 14.36 -11.53
N LEU A 296 22.83 13.48 -11.10
CA LEU A 296 22.74 13.03 -9.70
C LEU A 296 23.96 12.21 -9.29
N ALA A 297 24.48 11.35 -10.16
CA ALA A 297 25.67 10.57 -9.90
C ALA A 297 26.88 11.47 -9.60
N GLY A 298 27.08 12.51 -10.38
CA GLY A 298 28.16 13.50 -10.13
C GLY A 298 28.04 14.15 -8.76
N GLN A 299 26.84 14.62 -8.40
CA GLN A 299 26.62 15.25 -7.08
C GLN A 299 26.80 14.27 -5.92
N ILE A 300 26.27 13.07 -6.04
CA ILE A 300 26.38 12.04 -5.01
C ILE A 300 27.84 11.65 -4.82
N ARG A 301 28.62 11.50 -5.91
CA ARG A 301 30.04 11.21 -5.82
C ARG A 301 30.80 12.29 -5.01
N ASP A 302 30.56 13.54 -5.31
CA ASP A 302 31.25 14.65 -4.67
C ASP A 302 30.92 14.74 -3.18
N LEU A 303 29.65 14.54 -2.80
CA LEU A 303 29.21 14.47 -1.40
C LEU A 303 29.78 13.26 -0.67
N VAL A 304 29.71 12.07 -1.27
CA VAL A 304 30.23 10.83 -0.69
C VAL A 304 31.74 10.90 -0.46
N CYS A 305 32.48 11.48 -1.40
CA CYS A 305 33.92 11.70 -1.22
C CYS A 305 34.21 12.70 -0.10
N SER A 306 33.39 13.73 0.04
CA SER A 306 33.56 14.74 1.11
C SER A 306 33.22 14.20 2.51
N THR A 307 32.36 13.19 2.60
CA THR A 307 31.96 12.53 3.85
C THR A 307 32.72 11.22 4.14
N TYR A 308 33.74 10.92 3.35
CA TYR A 308 34.53 9.69 3.49
C TYR A 308 33.67 8.40 3.51
N GLY A 309 32.67 8.34 2.69
CA GLY A 309 31.73 7.24 2.66
C GLY A 309 30.50 7.49 3.54
N HIS A 310 30.50 7.27 4.78
CA HIS A 310 29.46 7.49 5.83
C HIS A 310 28.14 8.11 5.32
N THR A 311 27.57 7.57 4.22
CA THR A 311 26.51 8.23 3.48
C THR A 311 25.33 7.29 3.24
N LEU A 312 24.13 7.76 3.57
CA LEU A 312 22.87 7.15 3.15
C LEU A 312 22.26 7.98 2.01
N VAL A 313 22.05 7.36 0.86
CA VAL A 313 21.42 7.98 -0.30
C VAL A 313 20.01 7.41 -0.48
N LEU A 314 18.98 8.25 -0.30
CA LEU A 314 17.58 7.87 -0.42
C LEU A 314 17.02 8.29 -1.77
N PHE A 315 16.52 7.33 -2.51
CA PHE A 315 15.92 7.54 -3.84
C PHE A 315 14.40 7.44 -3.81
N THR A 316 13.76 8.20 -4.67
CA THR A 316 12.30 8.12 -4.88
C THR A 316 11.90 7.00 -5.84
N SER A 317 12.85 6.31 -6.48
CA SER A 317 12.62 5.23 -7.44
C SER A 317 13.75 4.21 -7.39
N TYR A 318 13.41 2.92 -7.43
CA TYR A 318 14.40 1.84 -7.53
C TYR A 318 15.15 1.86 -8.87
N THR A 319 14.48 2.27 -9.94
CA THR A 319 15.09 2.39 -11.27
C THR A 319 16.20 3.45 -11.26
N LEU A 320 15.91 4.64 -10.71
CA LEU A 320 16.89 5.70 -10.60
C LEU A 320 18.06 5.30 -9.69
N MET A 321 17.76 4.66 -8.56
CA MET A 321 18.76 4.09 -7.65
C MET A 321 19.72 3.16 -8.38
N GLY A 322 19.18 2.21 -9.15
CA GLY A 322 19.97 1.25 -9.93
C GLY A 322 20.86 1.92 -10.98
N ASN A 323 20.31 2.88 -11.72
CA ASN A 323 21.05 3.62 -12.75
C ASN A 323 22.19 4.44 -12.15
N VAL A 324 21.93 5.18 -11.07
CA VAL A 324 22.97 5.98 -10.37
C VAL A 324 24.03 5.08 -9.76
N HIS A 325 23.63 3.98 -9.11
CA HIS A 325 24.59 3.03 -8.54
C HIS A 325 25.52 2.45 -9.63
N GLN A 326 24.98 2.08 -10.79
CA GLN A 326 25.77 1.57 -11.89
C GLN A 326 26.79 2.59 -12.41
N LEU A 327 26.40 3.87 -12.51
CA LEU A 327 27.29 4.95 -12.92
C LEU A 327 28.42 5.19 -11.90
N LEU A 328 28.17 5.00 -10.63
CA LEU A 328 29.12 5.28 -9.54
C LEU A 328 30.04 4.13 -9.18
N ARG A 329 29.77 2.93 -9.68
CA ARG A 329 30.41 1.69 -9.26
C ARG A 329 31.95 1.74 -9.27
N ASP A 330 32.53 2.41 -10.28
CA ASP A 330 33.97 2.52 -10.46
C ASP A 330 34.49 3.94 -10.16
N GLN A 331 33.64 4.84 -9.63
CA GLN A 331 33.97 6.24 -9.38
C GLN A 331 34.08 6.59 -7.89
N ILE A 332 33.60 5.73 -7.01
CA ILE A 332 33.60 5.91 -5.56
C ILE A 332 34.57 4.89 -4.93
N PRO A 333 35.55 5.32 -4.12
CA PRO A 333 36.54 4.43 -3.49
C PRO A 333 35.98 3.68 -2.28
N PHE A 334 34.72 3.87 -1.93
CA PHE A 334 34.07 3.28 -0.77
C PHE A 334 33.17 2.13 -1.16
N PRO A 335 32.97 1.11 -0.29
CA PRO A 335 32.01 0.05 -0.52
C PRO A 335 30.60 0.60 -0.67
N MET A 336 29.88 0.17 -1.70
CA MET A 336 28.49 0.55 -1.93
C MET A 336 27.57 -0.64 -1.69
N VAL A 337 26.49 -0.41 -0.93
CA VAL A 337 25.46 -1.40 -0.63
C VAL A 337 24.12 -0.90 -1.20
N GLN A 338 23.45 -1.73 -1.97
CA GLN A 338 22.09 -1.45 -2.43
C GLN A 338 21.06 -2.21 -1.59
N VAL A 339 20.03 -1.51 -1.13
CA VAL A 339 18.88 -2.10 -0.43
C VAL A 339 17.68 -2.15 -1.34
N TRP A 340 17.28 -3.36 -1.69
CA TRP A 340 16.04 -3.65 -2.40
C TRP A 340 14.94 -4.05 -1.39
N ARG A 341 13.72 -4.29 -1.87
CA ARG A 341 12.61 -4.71 -1.00
C ARG A 341 12.97 -5.91 -0.11
N ASN A 342 12.66 -5.83 1.18
CA ASN A 342 12.88 -6.87 2.20
C ASN A 342 14.35 -7.24 2.51
N SER A 343 15.26 -6.32 2.34
CA SER A 343 16.70 -6.52 2.52
C SER A 343 17.19 -6.12 3.91
N GLN A 344 16.67 -6.74 4.95
CA GLN A 344 17.17 -6.51 6.32
C GLN A 344 18.63 -6.96 6.52
N GLU A 345 19.05 -7.96 5.77
CA GLU A 345 20.43 -8.47 5.82
C GLU A 345 21.42 -7.45 5.29
N GLU A 346 21.12 -6.75 4.19
CA GLU A 346 21.97 -5.71 3.62
C GLU A 346 22.07 -4.51 4.55
N ILE A 347 21.00 -4.11 5.21
CA ILE A 347 21.00 -3.06 6.23
C ILE A 347 21.88 -3.48 7.42
N ALA A 348 21.73 -4.70 7.91
CA ALA A 348 22.53 -5.23 9.00
C ALA A 348 24.01 -5.35 8.64
N ARG A 349 24.31 -5.69 7.37
CA ARG A 349 25.67 -5.70 6.84
C ARG A 349 26.26 -4.30 6.78
N PHE A 350 25.53 -3.33 6.22
CA PHE A 350 25.94 -1.94 6.14
C PHE A 350 26.29 -1.35 7.51
N LYS A 351 25.47 -1.59 8.53
CA LYS A 351 25.71 -1.14 9.92
C LYS A 351 27.03 -1.63 10.53
N LYS A 352 27.64 -2.66 9.96
CA LYS A 352 28.93 -3.23 10.40
C LYS A 352 30.10 -2.77 9.55
N MET A 353 29.85 -2.00 8.50
CA MET A 353 30.89 -1.54 7.57
C MET A 353 31.35 -0.14 7.98
N GLU A 354 32.64 0.08 7.91
CA GLU A 354 33.25 1.40 8.01
C GLU A 354 33.20 2.07 6.63
N ASN A 355 33.08 3.39 6.60
CA ASN A 355 33.19 4.20 5.38
C ASN A 355 32.39 3.70 4.16
N ALA A 356 31.22 3.12 4.39
CA ALA A 356 30.38 2.57 3.33
C ALA A 356 29.28 3.56 2.91
N VAL A 357 28.72 3.33 1.73
CA VAL A 357 27.61 4.10 1.17
C VAL A 357 26.41 3.17 1.01
N LEU A 358 25.26 3.58 1.56
CA LEU A 358 24.00 2.85 1.42
C LEU A 358 23.10 3.54 0.40
N PHE A 359 22.75 2.82 -0.65
CA PHE A 359 21.75 3.22 -1.64
C PHE A 359 20.42 2.55 -1.32
N ALA A 360 19.41 3.33 -1.03
CA ALA A 360 18.11 2.79 -0.61
C ALA A 360 16.93 3.55 -1.22
N ALA A 361 15.80 2.88 -1.32
CA ALA A 361 14.53 3.46 -1.74
C ALA A 361 13.37 2.82 -0.96
N GLY A 362 12.20 3.45 -0.96
CA GLY A 362 11.00 2.89 -0.36
C GLY A 362 11.10 2.72 1.16
N SER A 363 11.26 1.48 1.63
CA SER A 363 11.21 1.13 3.06
C SER A 363 12.30 1.76 3.94
N CYS A 364 13.38 2.25 3.35
CA CYS A 364 14.45 2.91 4.12
C CYS A 364 14.23 4.41 4.36
N TRP A 365 13.14 4.98 3.84
CA TRP A 365 12.77 6.37 4.13
C TRP A 365 12.30 6.57 5.57
N GLU A 366 11.82 5.51 6.20
CA GLU A 366 11.30 5.54 7.56
C GLU A 366 11.59 4.22 8.29
N GLY A 367 11.61 4.25 9.62
CA GLY A 367 11.69 3.03 10.44
C GLY A 367 13.06 2.33 10.44
N VAL A 368 14.11 3.00 9.99
CA VAL A 368 15.48 2.48 10.06
C VAL A 368 16.32 3.46 10.86
N ASP A 369 17.01 2.94 11.87
CA ASP A 369 17.96 3.69 12.70
C ASP A 369 19.38 3.31 12.29
N PHE A 370 20.21 4.31 12.09
CA PHE A 370 21.65 4.19 11.81
C PHE A 370 22.41 4.91 12.92
N PRO A 371 22.70 4.23 14.04
CA PRO A 371 23.45 4.85 15.12
C PRO A 371 24.82 5.24 14.60
N GLY A 372 25.22 6.47 14.86
CA GLY A 372 26.56 6.99 14.65
C GLY A 372 27.31 7.13 15.98
N ASP A 373 28.60 7.42 15.90
CA ASP A 373 29.41 7.77 17.04
C ASP A 373 29.12 9.18 17.55
#